data_32d2599835928d31fe6cb7fd8a1e888b
#
_entry.id   32d2599835928d31fe6cb7fd8a1e888b
#
_cell.length_a   1.000
_cell.length_b   1.000
_cell.length_c   1.000
_cell.angle_alpha   90.00
_cell.angle_beta   90.00
_cell.angle_gamma   90.00
#
_symmetry.space_group_name_H-M   'P 1'
#
loop_
_entity.id
_entity.type
_entity.pdbx_description
1 polymer ?
#
loop_
_entity_poly.entity_id
_entity_poly.type
_entity_poly.pdbx_seq_one_letter_code
_entity_poly.pdbx_strand_id
1 'polypeptide(L)'
;GIKVNHMIDEPTAGALHYAYESNGALKGYYAVYDLGGGTFDISIVKIDGFDVEVIATDGIAELGGDDFDTALQKIIQKKYLKQTGEEMEEGDFTKTMAEEQKKSLSKRDIKPKVLKETIEISRSEFEDEISSMIAKAEMTCENVIELSKIKLGDIEAVFLVGGSTRIPLVQQSVKRVFKMTPTATTNVDE
;
A
#
# COMPACT_ATOMS: atom_id res chain seq x y z
N GLY A 1 -14.39 -9.21 30.95
CA GLY A 1 -14.04 -9.50 29.56
C GLY A 1 -14.80 -8.61 28.61
N ILE A 2 -14.25 -8.34 27.42
CA ILE A 2 -14.92 -7.57 26.35
C ILE A 2 -15.96 -8.49 25.71
N LYS A 3 -17.19 -8.01 25.55
CA LYS A 3 -18.24 -8.73 24.82
C LYS A 3 -18.15 -8.36 23.35
N VAL A 4 -17.77 -9.29 22.50
CA VAL A 4 -17.76 -9.11 21.04
C VAL A 4 -19.17 -9.42 20.53
N ASN A 5 -19.83 -8.46 19.90
CA ASN A 5 -21.17 -8.63 19.35
C ASN A 5 -21.13 -9.07 17.87
N HIS A 6 -20.18 -8.55 17.09
CA HIS A 6 -19.99 -8.86 15.68
C HIS A 6 -18.49 -8.87 15.36
N MET A 7 -18.10 -9.71 14.41
CA MET A 7 -16.79 -9.68 13.75
C MET A 7 -17.02 -9.36 12.28
N ILE A 8 -16.24 -8.45 11.75
CA ILE A 8 -16.26 -8.05 10.34
C ILE A 8 -14.84 -8.28 9.83
N ASP A 9 -14.69 -8.86 8.65
CA ASP A 9 -13.39 -9.00 8.00
C ASP A 9 -12.88 -7.65 7.49
N GLU A 10 -11.58 -7.52 7.32
CA GLU A 10 -10.92 -6.26 6.98
C GLU A 10 -11.40 -5.69 5.64
N PRO A 11 -11.54 -6.47 4.53
CA PRO A 11 -12.07 -5.94 3.27
C PRO A 11 -13.52 -5.45 3.39
N THR A 12 -14.35 -6.12 4.17
CA THR A 12 -15.72 -5.65 4.44
C THR A 12 -15.71 -4.34 5.21
N ALA A 13 -14.83 -4.20 6.21
CA ALA A 13 -14.70 -2.95 6.98
C ALA A 13 -14.24 -1.79 6.08
N GLY A 14 -13.24 -2.02 5.24
CA GLY A 14 -12.78 -1.05 4.24
C GLY A 14 -13.88 -0.63 3.27
N ALA A 15 -14.64 -1.58 2.72
CA ALA A 15 -15.76 -1.29 1.82
C ALA A 15 -16.91 -0.55 2.50
N LEU A 16 -17.25 -0.92 3.75
CA LEU A 16 -18.28 -0.26 4.53
C LEU A 16 -17.95 1.20 4.81
N HIS A 17 -16.68 1.53 5.07
CA HIS A 17 -16.26 2.92 5.26
C HIS A 17 -16.67 3.78 4.06
N TYR A 18 -16.37 3.34 2.84
CA TYR A 18 -16.76 4.04 1.61
C TYR A 18 -18.28 4.07 1.39
N ALA A 19 -18.98 2.98 1.75
CA ALA A 19 -20.44 2.94 1.70
C ALA A 19 -21.07 3.98 2.63
N TYR A 20 -20.52 4.15 3.84
CA TYR A 20 -20.96 5.18 4.78
C TYR A 20 -20.64 6.59 4.30
N GLU A 21 -19.45 6.86 3.79
CA GLU A 21 -19.09 8.17 3.22
C GLU A 21 -20.02 8.56 2.05
N SER A 22 -20.49 7.59 1.28
CA SER A 22 -21.44 7.79 0.18
C SER A 22 -22.91 7.82 0.60
N ASN A 23 -23.21 7.75 1.92
CA ASN A 23 -24.58 7.62 2.45
C ASN A 23 -25.38 6.46 1.83
N GLY A 24 -24.72 5.33 1.58
CA GLY A 24 -25.36 4.15 0.97
C GLY A 24 -25.74 4.29 -0.50
N ALA A 25 -25.11 5.24 -1.22
CA ALA A 25 -25.37 5.44 -2.65
C ALA A 25 -24.60 4.45 -3.54
N LEU A 26 -23.66 3.67 -3.00
CA LEU A 26 -22.85 2.74 -3.78
C LEU A 26 -23.67 1.51 -4.18
N LYS A 27 -23.54 1.12 -5.46
CA LYS A 27 -24.17 -0.08 -6.00
C LYS A 27 -23.33 -0.63 -7.16
N GLY A 28 -22.88 -1.87 -7.05
CA GLY A 28 -22.06 -2.50 -8.07
C GLY A 28 -20.89 -3.28 -7.49
N TYR A 29 -19.84 -3.49 -8.31
CA TYR A 29 -18.63 -4.18 -7.93
C TYR A 29 -17.51 -3.18 -7.70
N TYR A 30 -16.74 -3.39 -6.65
CA TYR A 30 -15.64 -2.52 -6.23
C TYR A 30 -14.43 -3.38 -5.89
N ALA A 31 -13.23 -2.83 -6.05
CA ALA A 31 -12.02 -3.43 -5.53
C ALA A 31 -11.59 -2.70 -4.24
N VAL A 32 -11.21 -3.44 -3.21
CA VAL A 32 -10.57 -2.91 -2.00
C VAL A 32 -9.12 -3.34 -2.04
N TYR A 33 -8.22 -2.37 -2.23
CA TYR A 33 -6.77 -2.56 -2.27
C TYR A 33 -6.20 -2.07 -0.95
N ASP A 34 -5.85 -2.99 -0.09
CA ASP A 34 -5.29 -2.71 1.24
C ASP A 34 -3.80 -3.01 1.27
N LEU A 35 -3.00 -1.96 1.48
CA LEU A 35 -1.55 -2.08 1.63
C LEU A 35 -1.13 -1.36 2.91
N GLY A 36 -1.03 -2.15 3.96
CA GLY A 36 -0.69 -1.72 5.30
C GLY A 36 0.81 -1.66 5.57
N GLY A 37 1.16 -1.84 6.85
CA GLY A 37 2.56 -1.90 7.29
C GLY A 37 3.23 -3.23 6.98
N GLY A 38 2.53 -4.35 7.13
CA GLY A 38 3.10 -5.70 7.01
C GLY A 38 2.43 -6.59 5.98
N THR A 39 1.20 -6.29 5.56
CA THR A 39 0.41 -7.13 4.66
C THR A 39 -0.11 -6.35 3.47
N PHE A 40 -0.36 -7.09 2.41
CA PHE A 40 -1.10 -6.65 1.24
C PHE A 40 -2.31 -7.54 1.04
N ASP A 41 -3.48 -6.96 0.93
CA ASP A 41 -4.73 -7.65 0.67
C ASP A 41 -5.49 -6.96 -0.47
N ILE A 42 -6.13 -7.77 -1.33
CA ILE A 42 -6.98 -7.30 -2.42
C ILE A 42 -8.27 -8.10 -2.45
N SER A 43 -9.40 -7.40 -2.52
CA SER A 43 -10.70 -8.03 -2.56
C SER A 43 -11.58 -7.41 -3.64
N ILE A 44 -12.35 -8.23 -4.34
CA ILE A 44 -13.48 -7.76 -5.14
C ILE A 44 -14.73 -7.95 -4.31
N VAL A 45 -15.44 -6.86 -4.11
CA VAL A 45 -16.66 -6.82 -3.29
C VAL A 45 -17.85 -6.35 -4.13
N LYS A 46 -19.05 -6.82 -3.78
CA LYS A 46 -20.30 -6.26 -4.27
C LYS A 46 -20.90 -5.40 -3.17
N ILE A 47 -21.29 -4.19 -3.50
CA ILE A 47 -21.95 -3.26 -2.58
C ILE A 47 -23.35 -2.97 -3.11
N ASP A 48 -24.36 -3.00 -2.25
CA ASP A 48 -25.72 -2.51 -2.49
C ASP A 48 -26.20 -1.74 -1.27
N GLY A 49 -26.00 -0.42 -1.30
CA GLY A 49 -26.23 0.43 -0.14
C GLY A 49 -25.20 0.19 0.97
N PHE A 50 -25.64 -0.41 2.08
CA PHE A 50 -24.78 -0.79 3.21
C PHE A 50 -24.50 -2.30 3.26
N ASP A 51 -25.06 -3.08 2.34
CA ASP A 51 -24.78 -4.49 2.23
C ASP A 51 -23.49 -4.69 1.43
N VAL A 52 -22.54 -5.42 2.00
CA VAL A 52 -21.24 -5.73 1.39
C VAL A 52 -21.06 -7.25 1.34
N GLU A 53 -20.76 -7.77 0.17
CA GLU A 53 -20.47 -9.18 -0.08
C GLU A 53 -19.08 -9.30 -0.70
N VAL A 54 -18.17 -10.08 -0.08
CA VAL A 54 -16.84 -10.37 -0.65
C VAL A 54 -17.00 -11.48 -1.71
N ILE A 55 -16.65 -11.16 -2.96
CA ILE A 55 -16.76 -12.08 -4.10
C ILE A 55 -15.49 -12.91 -4.25
N ALA A 56 -14.33 -12.27 -4.13
CA ALA A 56 -13.02 -12.91 -4.18
C ALA A 56 -12.02 -12.09 -3.38
N THR A 57 -11.07 -12.77 -2.78
CA THR A 57 -9.97 -12.13 -2.03
C THR A 57 -8.69 -12.95 -2.18
N ASP A 58 -7.56 -12.28 -2.15
CA ASP A 58 -6.22 -12.87 -2.08
C ASP A 58 -5.27 -11.85 -1.43
N GLY A 59 -4.09 -12.27 -1.01
CA GLY A 59 -3.16 -11.38 -0.33
C GLY A 59 -1.75 -11.94 -0.21
N ILE A 60 -0.85 -11.10 0.29
CA ILE A 60 0.55 -11.43 0.57
C ILE A 60 0.83 -11.06 2.01
N ALA A 61 1.04 -12.06 2.86
CA ALA A 61 1.23 -11.88 4.30
C ALA A 61 2.52 -11.15 4.70
N GLU A 62 3.49 -11.09 3.79
CA GLU A 62 4.78 -10.44 4.01
C GLU A 62 5.06 -9.46 2.87
N LEU A 63 4.18 -8.48 2.71
CA LEU A 63 4.35 -7.36 1.79
C LEU A 63 3.68 -6.12 2.36
N GLY A 64 4.47 -5.13 2.73
CA GLY A 64 3.93 -3.90 3.28
C GLY A 64 4.95 -2.79 3.44
N GLY A 65 4.56 -1.74 4.16
CA GLY A 65 5.39 -0.59 4.45
C GLY A 65 6.71 -0.94 5.12
N ASP A 66 6.72 -1.99 5.90
CA ASP A 66 7.88 -2.53 6.63
C ASP A 66 8.98 -3.05 5.69
N ASP A 67 8.57 -3.68 4.58
CA ASP A 67 9.49 -4.16 3.56
C ASP A 67 10.07 -2.99 2.77
N PHE A 68 9.26 -1.97 2.53
CA PHE A 68 9.70 -0.74 1.86
C PHE A 68 10.67 0.06 2.75
N ASP A 69 10.48 0.06 4.07
CA ASP A 69 11.44 0.66 5.02
C ASP A 69 12.77 -0.07 4.98
N THR A 70 12.73 -1.41 4.95
CA THR A 70 13.92 -2.24 4.83
C THR A 70 14.65 -2.00 3.50
N ALA A 71 13.92 -1.84 2.40
CA ALA A 71 14.48 -1.50 1.10
C ALA A 71 15.20 -0.13 1.16
N LEU A 72 14.58 0.87 1.77
CA LEU A 72 15.18 2.20 1.94
C LEU A 72 16.43 2.16 2.84
N GLN A 73 16.42 1.39 3.92
CA GLN A 73 17.60 1.18 4.75
C GLN A 73 18.77 0.63 3.94
N LYS A 74 18.52 -0.38 3.09
CA LYS A 74 19.55 -0.98 2.20
C LYS A 74 20.14 0.05 1.23
N ILE A 75 19.31 0.91 0.63
CA ILE A 75 19.79 1.98 -0.25
C ILE A 75 20.73 2.91 0.51
N ILE A 76 20.31 3.35 1.70
CA ILE A 76 21.08 4.28 2.54
C ILE A 76 22.40 3.66 2.96
N GLN A 77 22.40 2.43 3.45
CA GLN A 77 23.60 1.69 3.83
C GLN A 77 24.60 1.58 2.67
N LYS A 78 24.13 1.18 1.49
CA LYS A 78 24.95 1.09 0.28
C LYS A 78 25.60 2.43 -0.10
N LYS A 79 24.81 3.51 -0.04
CA LYS A 79 25.31 4.86 -0.39
C LYS A 79 26.29 5.38 0.64
N TYR A 80 26.00 5.16 1.92
CA TYR A 80 26.90 5.54 3.01
C TYR A 80 28.26 4.85 2.86
N LEU A 81 28.27 3.52 2.71
CA LEU A 81 29.49 2.73 2.47
C LEU A 81 30.27 3.25 1.26
N LYS A 82 29.57 3.53 0.16
CA LYS A 82 30.20 4.05 -1.07
C LYS A 82 30.81 5.45 -0.86
N GLN A 83 30.20 6.29 -0.02
CA GLN A 83 30.64 7.66 0.20
C GLN A 83 31.78 7.76 1.22
N THR A 84 31.75 6.94 2.28
CA THR A 84 32.69 7.01 3.40
C THR A 84 33.77 5.92 3.38
N GLY A 85 33.47 4.78 2.77
CA GLY A 85 34.29 3.55 2.88
C GLY A 85 34.04 2.78 4.19
N GLU A 86 33.12 3.22 5.02
CA GLU A 86 32.78 2.62 6.32
C GLU A 86 31.38 2.00 6.29
N GLU A 87 31.20 0.90 7.00
CA GLU A 87 29.88 0.30 7.21
C GLU A 87 29.12 1.04 8.32
N MET A 88 27.80 1.06 8.22
CA MET A 88 26.92 1.58 9.27
C MET A 88 26.73 0.52 10.35
N GLU A 89 26.72 0.94 11.62
CA GLU A 89 26.37 0.07 12.73
C GLU A 89 24.83 -0.08 12.88
N GLU A 90 24.43 -1.15 13.57
CA GLU A 90 23.02 -1.32 13.93
C GLU A 90 22.56 -0.16 14.85
N GLY A 91 21.57 0.58 14.38
CA GLY A 91 21.05 1.76 15.10
C GLY A 91 21.43 3.11 14.49
N ASP A 92 22.43 3.20 13.62
CA ASP A 92 22.82 4.45 12.95
C ASP A 92 21.71 4.99 12.02
N PHE A 93 20.92 4.09 11.44
CA PHE A 93 19.72 4.42 10.68
C PHE A 93 18.63 3.37 10.92
N THR A 94 17.75 3.67 11.86
CA THR A 94 16.72 2.74 12.33
C THR A 94 15.56 2.60 11.34
N LYS A 95 14.73 1.57 11.52
CA LYS A 95 13.51 1.36 10.73
C LYS A 95 12.52 2.53 10.86
N THR A 96 12.39 3.10 12.07
CA THR A 96 11.57 4.30 12.30
C THR A 96 12.08 5.49 11.48
N MET A 97 13.38 5.69 11.41
CA MET A 97 13.97 6.75 10.57
C MET A 97 13.69 6.48 9.09
N ALA A 98 13.78 5.23 8.65
CA ALA A 98 13.45 4.84 7.28
C ALA A 98 11.98 5.13 6.94
N GLU A 99 11.05 4.82 7.84
CA GLU A 99 9.63 5.11 7.67
C GLU A 99 9.35 6.60 7.49
N GLU A 100 9.95 7.45 8.33
CA GLU A 100 9.82 8.91 8.19
C GLU A 100 10.33 9.42 6.85
N GLN A 101 11.47 8.89 6.40
CA GLN A 101 12.06 9.25 5.12
C GLN A 101 11.23 8.70 3.94
N LYS A 102 10.68 7.50 4.03
CA LYS A 102 9.75 6.92 3.06
C LYS A 102 8.51 7.80 2.87
N LYS A 103 7.90 8.24 3.97
CA LYS A 103 6.77 9.20 3.93
C LYS A 103 7.15 10.50 3.20
N SER A 104 8.37 10.97 3.40
CA SER A 104 8.88 12.17 2.71
C SER A 104 9.12 11.92 1.21
N LEU A 105 9.62 10.73 0.82
CA LEU A 105 9.85 10.32 -0.57
C LEU A 105 8.56 10.28 -1.40
N SER A 106 7.40 10.02 -0.78
CA SER A 106 6.12 10.09 -1.47
C SER A 106 5.81 11.50 -2.01
N LYS A 107 6.47 12.53 -1.48
CA LYS A 107 6.26 13.93 -1.86
C LYS A 107 7.41 14.53 -2.65
N ARG A 108 8.65 14.14 -2.36
CA ARG A 108 9.89 14.72 -2.93
C ARG A 108 11.09 13.82 -2.73
N ASP A 109 12.18 14.09 -3.45
CA ASP A 109 13.49 13.52 -3.15
C ASP A 109 13.96 13.94 -1.74
N ILE A 110 14.75 13.11 -1.11
CA ILE A 110 15.22 13.31 0.25
C ILE A 110 16.74 13.40 0.35
N LYS A 111 17.19 14.04 1.41
CA LYS A 111 18.62 14.17 1.79
C LYS A 111 18.78 13.93 3.29
N PRO A 112 18.52 12.71 3.79
CA PRO A 112 18.68 12.44 5.20
C PRO A 112 20.14 12.64 5.64
N LYS A 113 20.28 13.18 6.86
CA LYS A 113 21.56 13.22 7.53
C LYS A 113 21.74 11.92 8.30
N VAL A 114 22.76 11.16 7.94
CA VAL A 114 23.11 9.90 8.58
C VAL A 114 24.49 10.06 9.18
N LEU A 115 24.57 10.02 10.52
CA LEU A 115 25.79 10.38 11.28
C LEU A 115 26.28 11.78 10.88
N LYS A 116 27.43 11.86 10.22
CA LYS A 116 28.04 13.12 9.76
C LYS A 116 27.79 13.41 8.28
N GLU A 117 27.24 12.42 7.55
CA GLU A 117 27.08 12.47 6.11
C GLU A 117 25.65 12.86 5.70
N THR A 118 25.53 13.46 4.53
CA THR A 118 24.24 13.71 3.86
C THR A 118 24.10 12.73 2.70
N ILE A 119 23.08 11.88 2.73
CA ILE A 119 22.82 10.86 1.72
C ILE A 119 21.67 11.33 0.83
N GLU A 120 21.94 11.57 -0.44
CA GLU A 120 20.90 11.96 -1.39
C GLU A 120 20.20 10.71 -1.96
N ILE A 121 18.85 10.71 -1.92
CA ILE A 121 18.03 9.63 -2.46
C ILE A 121 16.91 10.25 -3.26
N SER A 122 16.81 9.85 -4.52
CA SER A 122 15.68 10.21 -5.36
C SER A 122 14.51 9.25 -5.14
N ARG A 123 13.30 9.74 -5.41
CA ARG A 123 12.11 8.90 -5.42
C ARG A 123 12.27 7.74 -6.41
N SER A 124 12.83 7.98 -7.59
CA SER A 124 13.03 6.97 -8.61
C SER A 124 13.90 5.81 -8.11
N GLU A 125 15.02 6.10 -7.43
CA GLU A 125 15.88 5.04 -6.86
C GLU A 125 15.11 4.16 -5.86
N PHE A 126 14.28 4.77 -5.03
CA PHE A 126 13.45 4.03 -4.08
C PHE A 126 12.37 3.21 -4.79
N GLU A 127 11.68 3.79 -5.76
CA GLU A 127 10.64 3.11 -6.54
C GLU A 127 11.22 1.95 -7.35
N ASP A 128 12.43 2.08 -7.89
CA ASP A 128 13.14 1.00 -8.58
C ASP A 128 13.44 -0.17 -7.63
N GLU A 129 13.89 0.11 -6.40
CA GLU A 129 14.21 -0.92 -5.40
C GLU A 129 12.97 -1.71 -4.96
N ILE A 130 11.80 -1.06 -4.83
CA ILE A 130 10.56 -1.72 -4.43
C ILE A 130 9.76 -2.29 -5.60
N SER A 131 10.19 -2.08 -6.84
CA SER A 131 9.43 -2.43 -8.06
C SER A 131 9.03 -3.90 -8.14
N SER A 132 9.91 -4.80 -7.71
CA SER A 132 9.63 -6.24 -7.70
C SER A 132 8.54 -6.63 -6.68
N MET A 133 8.43 -5.90 -5.58
CA MET A 133 7.39 -6.09 -4.57
C MET A 133 6.04 -5.61 -5.12
N ILE A 134 6.04 -4.46 -5.79
CA ILE A 134 4.85 -3.93 -6.44
C ILE A 134 4.36 -4.84 -7.56
N ALA A 135 5.29 -5.43 -8.36
CA ALA A 135 4.92 -6.40 -9.39
C ALA A 135 4.22 -7.65 -8.82
N LYS A 136 4.62 -8.12 -7.64
CA LYS A 136 3.91 -9.22 -6.94
C LYS A 136 2.48 -8.81 -6.57
N ALA A 137 2.29 -7.60 -6.03
CA ALA A 137 0.96 -7.09 -5.73
C ALA A 137 0.08 -6.99 -6.99
N GLU A 138 0.65 -6.55 -8.12
CA GLU A 138 -0.07 -6.51 -9.41
C GLU A 138 -0.55 -7.91 -9.84
N MET A 139 0.31 -8.91 -9.78
CA MET A 139 -0.05 -10.29 -10.11
C MET A 139 -1.17 -10.81 -9.21
N THR A 140 -1.12 -10.50 -7.91
CA THR A 140 -2.19 -10.89 -6.96
C THR A 140 -3.49 -10.19 -7.31
N CYS A 141 -3.47 -8.91 -7.69
CA CYS A 141 -4.67 -8.21 -8.18
C CYS A 141 -5.26 -8.88 -9.44
N GLU A 142 -4.42 -9.22 -10.42
CA GLU A 142 -4.85 -9.90 -11.65
C GLU A 142 -5.49 -11.25 -11.34
N ASN A 143 -4.91 -12.04 -10.42
CA ASN A 143 -5.47 -13.31 -9.96
C ASN A 143 -6.85 -13.12 -9.32
N VAL A 144 -7.04 -12.13 -8.46
CA VAL A 144 -8.33 -11.88 -7.79
C VAL A 144 -9.41 -11.45 -8.80
N ILE A 145 -9.05 -10.61 -9.77
CA ILE A 145 -9.97 -10.24 -10.86
C ILE A 145 -10.41 -11.50 -11.62
N GLU A 146 -9.49 -12.39 -11.96
CA GLU A 146 -9.80 -13.65 -12.64
C GLU A 146 -10.68 -14.57 -11.78
N LEU A 147 -10.33 -14.75 -10.51
CA LEU A 147 -11.09 -15.57 -9.55
C LEU A 147 -12.51 -15.04 -9.33
N SER A 148 -12.70 -13.75 -9.31
CA SER A 148 -14.00 -13.11 -9.12
C SER A 148 -14.96 -13.37 -10.27
N LYS A 149 -14.45 -13.66 -11.47
CA LYS A 149 -15.19 -13.76 -12.74
C LYS A 149 -15.92 -12.47 -13.13
N ILE A 150 -15.63 -11.37 -12.46
CA ILE A 150 -16.15 -10.04 -12.78
C ILE A 150 -15.26 -9.43 -13.87
N LYS A 151 -15.88 -8.87 -14.90
CA LYS A 151 -15.12 -8.17 -15.94
C LYS A 151 -14.52 -6.90 -15.36
N LEU A 152 -13.30 -6.58 -15.76
CA LEU A 152 -12.63 -5.37 -15.29
C LEU A 152 -13.46 -4.09 -15.53
N GLY A 153 -14.20 -4.03 -16.63
CA GLY A 153 -15.08 -2.90 -16.94
C GLY A 153 -16.37 -2.82 -16.11
N ASP A 154 -16.68 -3.84 -15.32
CA ASP A 154 -17.85 -3.86 -14.42
C ASP A 154 -17.44 -3.44 -12.99
N ILE A 155 -16.14 -3.19 -12.73
CA ILE A 155 -15.63 -2.65 -11.47
C ILE A 155 -15.81 -1.13 -11.51
N GLU A 156 -16.60 -0.58 -10.60
CA GLU A 156 -16.98 0.84 -10.56
C GLU A 156 -15.87 1.72 -10.02
N ALA A 157 -15.15 1.27 -8.99
CA ALA A 157 -14.00 1.97 -8.42
C ALA A 157 -13.05 1.02 -7.66
N VAL A 158 -11.83 1.51 -7.43
CA VAL A 158 -10.83 0.87 -6.55
C VAL A 158 -10.64 1.74 -5.32
N PHE A 159 -10.93 1.21 -4.17
CA PHE A 159 -10.75 1.86 -2.88
C PHE A 159 -9.37 1.53 -2.33
N LEU A 160 -8.62 2.56 -1.94
CA LEU A 160 -7.31 2.41 -1.33
C LEU A 160 -7.44 2.47 0.18
N VAL A 161 -6.87 1.47 0.85
CA VAL A 161 -6.79 1.35 2.31
C VAL A 161 -5.31 1.15 2.68
N GLY A 162 -4.92 1.60 3.86
CA GLY A 162 -3.56 1.46 4.37
C GLY A 162 -2.60 2.58 3.94
N GLY A 163 -1.71 2.97 4.86
CA GLY A 163 -0.81 4.13 4.69
C GLY A 163 0.19 3.99 3.53
N SER A 164 0.57 2.76 3.16
CA SER A 164 1.52 2.48 2.08
C SER A 164 0.92 2.75 0.68
N THR A 165 -0.40 2.86 0.54
CA THR A 165 -1.08 3.25 -0.70
C THR A 165 -0.81 4.70 -1.12
N ARG A 166 -0.22 5.51 -0.23
CA ARG A 166 0.21 6.89 -0.54
C ARG A 166 1.48 6.97 -1.39
N ILE A 167 2.20 5.87 -1.55
CA ILE A 167 3.40 5.81 -2.40
C ILE A 167 2.96 5.95 -3.87
N PRO A 168 3.54 6.91 -4.64
CA PRO A 168 3.10 7.18 -6.01
C PRO A 168 3.19 5.97 -6.94
N LEU A 169 4.22 5.13 -6.80
CA LEU A 169 4.37 3.90 -7.58
C LEU A 169 3.22 2.91 -7.32
N VAL A 170 2.73 2.82 -6.08
CA VAL A 170 1.56 1.99 -5.73
C VAL A 170 0.31 2.49 -6.46
N GLN A 171 0.04 3.80 -6.43
CA GLN A 171 -1.12 4.37 -7.12
C GLN A 171 -1.04 4.19 -8.64
N GLN A 172 0.16 4.32 -9.21
CA GLN A 172 0.40 4.06 -10.64
C GLN A 172 0.18 2.59 -10.99
N SER A 173 0.61 1.67 -10.12
CA SER A 173 0.41 0.24 -10.23
C SER A 173 -1.08 -0.11 -10.27
N VAL A 174 -1.85 0.37 -9.29
CA VAL A 174 -3.32 0.19 -9.25
C VAL A 174 -3.98 0.72 -10.52
N LYS A 175 -3.60 1.93 -10.96
CA LYS A 175 -4.12 2.49 -12.21
C LYS A 175 -3.78 1.64 -13.43
N ARG A 176 -2.60 1.01 -13.45
CA ARG A 176 -2.15 0.14 -14.53
C ARG A 176 -2.97 -1.15 -14.61
N VAL A 177 -3.22 -1.80 -13.46
CA VAL A 177 -3.99 -3.06 -13.38
C VAL A 177 -5.47 -2.81 -13.64
N PHE A 178 -6.07 -1.88 -12.92
CA PHE A 178 -7.53 -1.66 -12.97
C PHE A 178 -7.98 -0.72 -14.10
N LYS A 179 -7.05 -0.10 -14.84
CA LYS A 179 -7.33 0.86 -15.93
C LYS A 179 -8.15 2.08 -15.51
N MET A 180 -8.19 2.38 -14.21
CA MET A 180 -8.89 3.52 -13.64
C MET A 180 -8.07 4.19 -12.53
N THR A 181 -8.38 5.44 -12.23
CA THR A 181 -7.76 6.15 -11.12
C THR A 181 -8.39 5.66 -9.81
N PRO A 182 -7.59 5.17 -8.84
CA PRO A 182 -8.14 4.71 -7.57
C PRO A 182 -8.70 5.89 -6.76
N THR A 183 -9.65 5.57 -5.91
CA THR A 183 -10.21 6.49 -4.92
C THR A 183 -9.50 6.29 -3.59
N ALA A 184 -8.89 7.33 -3.08
CA ALA A 184 -8.30 7.33 -1.74
C ALA A 184 -9.22 8.06 -0.76
N THR A 185 -9.37 7.53 0.45
CA THR A 185 -10.00 8.28 1.54
C THR A 185 -9.07 9.40 2.00
N THR A 186 -9.65 10.48 2.48
CA THR A 186 -8.89 11.57 3.12
C THR A 186 -8.25 11.13 4.44
N ASN A 187 -8.75 10.06 5.08
CA ASN A 187 -8.31 9.53 6.36
C ASN A 187 -7.90 8.05 6.22
N VAL A 188 -6.74 7.78 5.60
CA VAL A 188 -6.20 6.40 5.43
C VAL A 188 -5.53 5.88 6.72
N ASP A 189 -5.49 6.67 7.78
CA ASP A 189 -4.78 6.39 9.03
C ASP A 189 -5.71 6.07 10.22
N GLU A 190 -7.02 5.88 10.01
CA GLU A 190 -8.00 5.51 11.06
C GLU A 190 -8.60 4.13 10.81
#